data_66dbfb4feaf33ab6a5c199c9a8f86767
#
_entry.id   66dbfb4feaf33ab6a5c199c9a8f86767
#
_cell.length_a   1.000
_cell.length_b   1.000
_cell.length_c   1.000
_cell.angle_alpha   90.00
_cell.angle_beta   90.00
_cell.angle_gamma   90.00
#
_symmetry.space_group_name_H-M   'P 1'
#
loop_
_entity.id
_entity.type
_entity.pdbx_description
1 polymer ?
#
loop_
_entity_poly.entity_id
_entity_poly.type
_entity_poly.pdbx_seq_one_letter_code
_entity_poly.pdbx_strand_id
1 'polypeptide(L)'
;MGLSMLGEAGARNYGGGKTIGDGAMKWFAKQKPADIWDETIEWPLGDIEAAGRIRAICDAAQSAAGSACNDRSESARYERAAKVAMEIAMKISDGLMRDDAVHRIVNLCMTANDIKTAQILFRAIHASWIREMAQRDHPALLQ
;
A
#
# COMPACT_ATOMS: atom_id res chain seq x y z
N MET A 1 -29.98 7.69 17.22
CA MET A 1 -30.13 8.41 16.51
C MET A 1 -29.53 8.96 15.80
N GLY A 2 -29.75 8.62 16.63
CA GLY A 2 -29.97 9.04 15.63
C GLY A 2 -29.73 9.33 15.33
N LEU A 3 -29.80 8.67 15.39
CA LEU A 3 -29.93 8.99 14.60
C LEU A 3 -29.66 9.36 14.30
N SER A 4 -30.13 8.76 14.71
CA SER A 4 -30.28 9.23 13.94
C SER A 4 -30.02 9.59 13.51
N MET A 5 -30.37 9.09 13.69
CA MET A 5 -30.50 9.41 12.79
C MET A 5 -30.47 9.77 12.27
N LEU A 6 -30.71 9.11 12.85
CA LEU A 6 -30.99 9.43 12.04
C LEU A 6 -30.90 9.76 11.68
N GLY A 7 -31.40 9.11 12.52
CA GLY A 7 -31.82 9.44 11.55
C GLY A 7 -31.70 9.54 11.30
N GLU A 8 -31.70 8.94 10.82
CA GLU A 8 -32.05 9.15 10.11
C GLU A 8 -31.89 9.54 9.61
N ALA A 9 -32.71 8.78 10.51
CA ALA A 9 -32.99 9.18 9.63
C ALA A 9 -32.80 9.39 9.06
N GLY A 10 -33.03 8.84 9.95
CA GLY A 10 -33.39 9.05 8.84
C GLY A 10 -33.08 9.05 8.34
N ALA A 11 -33.64 8.40 8.49
CA ALA A 11 -33.79 8.56 7.48
C ALA A 11 -33.55 8.65 6.98
N ARG A 12 -33.66 8.23 7.40
CA ARG A 12 -33.70 8.42 6.51
C ARG A 12 -33.51 8.66 5.81
N ASN A 13 -34.03 7.94 6.40
CA ASN A 13 -34.06 8.26 5.30
C ASN A 13 -33.70 8.51 4.93
N TYR A 14 -33.98 8.00 5.13
CA TYR A 14 -33.94 8.39 4.26
C TYR A 14 -33.76 8.72 3.72
N GLY A 15 -34.36 7.59 4.25
CA GLY A 15 -34.70 7.88 3.16
C GLY A 15 -34.30 7.87 2.66
N GLY A 16 -34.53 7.36 3.05
CA GLY A 16 -34.70 7.53 2.08
C GLY A 16 -34.07 7.41 1.70
N GLY A 17 -34.26 6.86 2.07
CA GLY A 17 -34.14 7.00 1.11
C GLY A 17 -33.43 6.87 0.89
N LYS A 18 -33.16 6.39 0.69
CA LYS A 18 -32.78 6.61 0.00
C LYS A 18 -32.17 6.76 -0.41
N THR A 19 -32.44 5.99 0.08
CA THR A 19 -32.07 6.40 -0.67
C THR A 19 -31.43 6.58 -0.79
N ILE A 20 -31.49 6.27 -0.49
CA ILE A 20 -31.07 6.77 -1.05
C ILE A 20 -30.51 6.88 -1.39
N GLY A 21 -30.44 6.16 -0.82
CA GLY A 21 -30.27 6.54 -1.62
C GLY A 21 -29.71 6.69 -1.81
N ASP A 22 -29.68 6.26 -1.73
CA ASP A 22 -29.27 6.68 -2.26
C ASP A 22 -28.67 6.85 -2.07
N GLY A 23 -28.54 6.56 -1.46
CA GLY A 23 -28.11 6.89 -1.80
C GLY A 23 -27.48 6.66 -1.37
N ALA A 24 -27.53 6.18 -0.96
CA ALA A 24 -27.11 6.30 -0.89
C ALA A 24 -26.68 5.86 -0.80
N MET A 25 -26.59 5.46 -0.76
CA MET A 25 -26.32 5.38 -1.10
C MET A 25 -25.70 5.13 -1.18
N LYS A 26 -25.54 4.96 -1.01
CA LYS A 26 -25.06 4.87 -1.24
C LYS A 26 -24.43 4.70 -0.70
N TRP A 27 -24.39 4.50 -0.26
CA TRP A 27 -23.68 4.64 -0.01
C TRP A 27 -23.21 3.88 0.42
N PHE A 28 -23.07 3.52 0.55
CA PHE A 28 -22.71 2.99 0.49
C PHE A 28 -22.18 2.04 0.22
N ALA A 29 -22.14 1.93 0.78
CA ALA A 29 -21.86 0.58 0.44
C ALA A 29 -20.81 0.40 -0.63
N LYS A 30 -20.91 1.02 -1.66
CA LYS A 30 -19.99 0.88 -2.74
C LYS A 30 -18.89 1.87 -2.67
N GLN A 31 -18.26 1.92 -1.57
CA GLN A 31 -17.16 2.82 -1.41
C GLN A 31 -15.97 2.29 -2.17
N LYS A 32 -15.26 3.16 -2.83
CA LYS A 32 -13.99 2.83 -3.40
C LYS A 32 -13.01 2.53 -2.29
N PRO A 33 -12.06 1.62 -2.51
CA PRO A 33 -10.97 1.45 -1.55
C PRO A 33 -10.29 2.79 -1.30
N ALA A 34 -9.96 3.07 -0.05
CA ALA A 34 -9.34 4.33 0.32
C ALA A 34 -7.97 4.49 -0.32
N ASP A 35 -7.26 3.38 -0.49
CA ASP A 35 -5.89 3.37 -0.99
C ASP A 35 -5.75 2.37 -2.13
N ILE A 36 -4.81 2.65 -3.03
CA ILE A 36 -4.65 1.78 -4.20
C ILE A 36 -4.17 0.38 -3.83
N TRP A 37 -3.47 0.23 -2.69
CA TRP A 37 -3.03 -1.10 -2.25
C TRP A 37 -4.17 -1.93 -1.70
N ASP A 38 -5.32 -1.35 -1.47
CA ASP A 38 -6.51 -2.08 -1.04
C ASP A 38 -7.36 -2.58 -2.20
N GLU A 39 -7.00 -2.20 -3.44
CA GLU A 39 -7.76 -2.61 -4.62
C GLU A 39 -7.56 -4.10 -4.90
N THR A 40 -8.64 -4.74 -5.33
CA THR A 40 -8.58 -6.14 -5.71
C THR A 40 -7.68 -6.34 -6.92
N ILE A 41 -6.83 -7.36 -6.85
CA ILE A 41 -5.93 -7.70 -7.94
C ILE A 41 -6.47 -8.94 -8.64
N GLU A 42 -6.59 -8.85 -9.96
CA GLU A 42 -7.01 -10.00 -10.75
C GLU A 42 -5.78 -10.74 -11.25
N TRP A 43 -5.58 -11.90 -10.70
CA TRP A 43 -4.46 -12.76 -11.06
C TRP A 43 -4.81 -13.66 -12.24
N PRO A 44 -3.83 -14.04 -13.07
CA PRO A 44 -2.40 -13.71 -12.93
C PRO A 44 -2.07 -12.35 -13.52
N LEU A 45 -1.02 -11.72 -12.98
CA LEU A 45 -0.44 -10.52 -13.57
C LEU A 45 0.86 -10.89 -14.28
N GLY A 46 1.12 -10.27 -15.43
CA GLY A 46 2.43 -10.37 -16.07
C GLY A 46 3.46 -9.60 -15.25
N ASP A 47 4.74 -9.90 -15.47
CA ASP A 47 5.82 -9.28 -14.69
C ASP A 47 5.85 -7.76 -14.84
N ILE A 48 5.64 -7.26 -16.05
CA ILE A 48 5.64 -5.82 -16.30
C ILE A 48 4.48 -5.15 -15.57
N GLU A 49 3.32 -5.77 -15.62
CA GLU A 49 2.14 -5.29 -14.93
C GLU A 49 2.33 -5.28 -13.42
N ALA A 50 2.89 -6.36 -12.89
CA ALA A 50 3.17 -6.49 -11.46
C ALA A 50 4.16 -5.42 -11.02
N ALA A 51 5.24 -5.22 -11.76
CA ALA A 51 6.24 -4.21 -11.45
C ALA A 51 5.63 -2.81 -11.46
N GLY A 52 4.76 -2.54 -12.44
CA GLY A 52 4.07 -1.25 -12.51
C GLY A 52 3.15 -1.02 -11.31
N ARG A 53 2.47 -2.08 -10.88
CA ARG A 53 1.60 -2.01 -9.71
C ARG A 53 2.38 -1.69 -8.45
N ILE A 54 3.52 -2.35 -8.27
CA ILE A 54 4.39 -2.10 -7.12
C ILE A 54 4.88 -0.67 -7.12
N ARG A 55 5.29 -0.17 -8.29
CA ARG A 55 5.75 1.22 -8.40
C ARG A 55 4.65 2.18 -7.98
N ALA A 56 3.43 1.95 -8.46
CA ALA A 56 2.29 2.81 -8.14
C ALA A 56 1.98 2.77 -6.64
N ILE A 57 2.05 1.59 -6.02
CA ILE A 57 1.82 1.45 -4.58
C ILE A 57 2.88 2.21 -3.80
N CYS A 58 4.15 2.01 -4.14
CA CYS A 58 5.24 2.67 -3.44
C CYS A 58 5.15 4.20 -3.57
N ASP A 59 4.82 4.69 -4.76
CA ASP A 59 4.67 6.13 -4.97
C ASP A 59 3.52 6.70 -4.15
N ALA A 60 2.38 6.00 -4.14
CA ALA A 60 1.21 6.46 -3.41
C ALA A 60 1.42 6.40 -1.89
N ALA A 61 2.26 5.47 -1.42
CA ALA A 61 2.50 5.28 0.01
C ALA A 61 3.59 6.18 0.58
N GLN A 62 4.30 6.96 -0.25
CA GLN A 62 5.41 7.79 0.22
C GLN A 62 5.00 8.75 1.33
N SER A 63 3.85 9.38 1.19
CA SER A 63 3.37 10.33 2.20
C SER A 63 3.10 9.63 3.52
N ALA A 64 2.43 8.49 3.47
CA ALA A 64 2.14 7.71 4.68
C ALA A 64 3.44 7.25 5.35
N ALA A 65 4.40 6.78 4.54
CA ALA A 65 5.69 6.35 5.06
C ALA A 65 6.43 7.49 5.75
N GLY A 66 6.39 8.68 5.14
CA GLY A 66 7.05 9.85 5.71
C GLY A 66 6.47 10.30 7.04
N SER A 67 5.19 9.99 7.28
CA SER A 67 4.52 10.37 8.52
C SER A 67 4.39 9.22 9.51
N ALA A 68 4.90 8.03 9.16
CA ALA A 68 4.66 6.81 9.95
C ALA A 68 5.20 6.90 11.37
N CYS A 69 6.30 7.60 11.59
CA CYS A 69 6.89 7.74 12.92
C CYS A 69 6.04 8.56 13.86
N ASN A 70 5.23 9.47 13.31
CA ASN A 70 4.50 10.45 14.11
C ASN A 70 3.00 10.20 14.16
N ASP A 71 2.49 9.28 13.34
CA ASP A 71 1.06 9.08 13.18
C ASP A 71 0.76 7.60 13.04
N ARG A 72 0.04 7.06 14.01
CA ARG A 72 -0.26 5.63 14.05
C ARG A 72 -1.10 5.20 12.84
N SER A 73 -2.03 6.03 12.43
CA SER A 73 -2.87 5.75 11.27
C SER A 73 -2.03 5.66 9.99
N GLU A 74 -1.09 6.59 9.82
CA GLU A 74 -0.21 6.57 8.67
C GLU A 74 0.78 5.39 8.72
N SER A 75 1.22 5.03 9.91
CA SER A 75 2.05 3.84 10.09
C SER A 75 1.32 2.58 9.62
N ALA A 76 0.04 2.46 9.98
CA ALA A 76 -0.77 1.31 9.56
C ALA A 76 -0.97 1.30 8.05
N ARG A 77 -1.18 2.47 7.44
CA ARG A 77 -1.31 2.57 5.99
C ARG A 77 -0.03 2.15 5.28
N TYR A 78 1.11 2.64 5.77
CA TYR A 78 2.41 2.25 5.22
C TYR A 78 2.60 0.73 5.30
N GLU A 79 2.30 0.14 6.46
CA GLU A 79 2.49 -1.30 6.65
C GLU A 79 1.66 -2.12 5.68
N ARG A 80 0.40 -1.73 5.47
CA ARG A 80 -0.44 -2.42 4.50
C ARG A 80 0.11 -2.28 3.08
N ALA A 81 0.55 -1.08 2.72
CA ALA A 81 1.11 -0.85 1.39
C ALA A 81 2.35 -1.72 1.15
N ALA A 82 3.27 -1.75 2.11
CA ALA A 82 4.49 -2.54 2.01
C ALA A 82 4.18 -4.03 1.90
N LYS A 83 3.21 -4.51 2.68
CA LYS A 83 2.81 -5.91 2.65
C LYS A 83 2.25 -6.30 1.29
N VAL A 84 1.33 -5.50 0.76
CA VAL A 84 0.73 -5.80 -0.54
C VAL A 84 1.79 -5.74 -1.64
N ALA A 85 2.66 -4.75 -1.61
CA ALA A 85 3.73 -4.64 -2.60
C ALA A 85 4.64 -5.87 -2.58
N MET A 86 4.97 -6.38 -1.39
CA MET A 86 5.80 -7.58 -1.28
C MET A 86 5.07 -8.82 -1.79
N GLU A 87 3.78 -8.93 -1.51
CA GLU A 87 3.00 -10.07 -2.02
C GLU A 87 3.01 -10.10 -3.53
N ILE A 88 2.92 -8.93 -4.16
CA ILE A 88 2.99 -8.85 -5.62
C ILE A 88 4.40 -9.18 -6.11
N ALA A 89 5.42 -8.64 -5.44
CA ALA A 89 6.82 -8.85 -5.84
C ALA A 89 7.19 -10.32 -5.82
N MET A 90 6.70 -11.08 -4.83
CA MET A 90 7.01 -12.49 -4.71
C MET A 90 6.44 -13.32 -5.87
N LYS A 91 5.53 -12.77 -6.64
CA LYS A 91 4.96 -13.48 -7.79
C LYS A 91 5.61 -13.11 -9.12
N ILE A 92 6.56 -12.19 -9.10
CA ILE A 92 7.29 -11.82 -10.32
C ILE A 92 8.25 -12.96 -10.68
N SER A 93 8.16 -13.43 -11.93
CA SER A 93 8.98 -14.54 -12.41
C SER A 93 10.42 -14.13 -12.69
N ASP A 94 10.60 -12.97 -13.29
CA ASP A 94 11.94 -12.48 -13.66
C ASP A 94 12.68 -12.02 -12.42
N GLY A 95 13.84 -12.64 -12.16
CA GLY A 95 14.59 -12.38 -10.94
C GLY A 95 15.08 -10.93 -10.83
N LEU A 96 15.48 -10.34 -11.94
CA LEU A 96 15.98 -8.97 -11.93
C LEU A 96 14.86 -7.98 -11.71
N MET A 97 13.72 -8.20 -12.34
CA MET A 97 12.54 -7.35 -12.12
C MET A 97 12.07 -7.47 -10.68
N ARG A 98 12.12 -8.68 -10.11
CA ARG A 98 11.75 -8.88 -8.71
C ARG A 98 12.70 -8.12 -7.78
N ASP A 99 14.02 -8.21 -8.04
CA ASP A 99 15.01 -7.51 -7.23
C ASP A 99 14.83 -5.99 -7.29
N ASP A 100 14.51 -5.46 -8.47
CA ASP A 100 14.23 -4.03 -8.62
C ASP A 100 12.99 -3.64 -7.82
N ALA A 101 11.96 -4.47 -7.87
CA ALA A 101 10.73 -4.23 -7.10
C ALA A 101 11.01 -4.24 -5.61
N VAL A 102 11.78 -5.22 -5.14
CA VAL A 102 12.15 -5.30 -3.72
C VAL A 102 12.95 -4.07 -3.31
N HIS A 103 13.84 -3.60 -4.17
CA HIS A 103 14.61 -2.38 -3.90
C HIS A 103 13.70 -1.18 -3.69
N ARG A 104 12.65 -1.05 -4.51
CA ARG A 104 11.67 0.04 -4.34
C ARG A 104 10.97 -0.05 -2.99
N ILE A 105 10.65 -1.26 -2.57
CA ILE A 105 9.99 -1.46 -1.27
C ILE A 105 10.97 -1.16 -0.13
N VAL A 106 12.25 -1.51 -0.28
CA VAL A 106 13.27 -1.14 0.70
C VAL A 106 13.32 0.40 0.85
N ASN A 107 13.30 1.11 -0.26
CA ASN A 107 13.29 2.58 -0.20
C ASN A 107 12.07 3.11 0.56
N LEU A 108 10.91 2.52 0.34
CA LEU A 108 9.70 2.90 1.06
C LEU A 108 9.87 2.66 2.56
N CYS A 109 10.42 1.50 2.93
CA CYS A 109 10.66 1.17 4.34
C CYS A 109 11.63 2.17 4.97
N MET A 110 12.68 2.57 4.24
CA MET A 110 13.63 3.55 4.78
C MET A 110 12.97 4.90 4.97
N THR A 111 12.06 5.30 4.07
CA THR A 111 11.30 6.53 4.24
C THR A 111 10.47 6.48 5.53
N ALA A 112 9.93 5.31 5.87
CA ALA A 112 9.15 5.12 7.09
C ALA A 112 10.04 4.93 8.33
N ASN A 113 11.35 4.95 8.17
CA ASN A 113 12.30 4.65 9.24
C ASN A 113 12.12 3.24 9.80
N ASP A 114 11.62 2.35 8.97
CA ASP A 114 11.42 0.94 9.32
C ASP A 114 12.64 0.15 8.86
N ILE A 115 13.75 0.40 9.55
CA ILE A 115 15.06 -0.12 9.15
C ILE A 115 15.09 -1.64 9.23
N LYS A 116 14.43 -2.20 10.24
CA LYS A 116 14.43 -3.63 10.43
C LYS A 116 13.81 -4.37 9.24
N THR A 117 12.66 -3.92 8.78
CA THR A 117 12.02 -4.50 7.61
C THR A 117 12.87 -4.28 6.37
N ALA A 118 13.43 -3.08 6.22
CA ALA A 118 14.29 -2.77 5.09
C ALA A 118 15.49 -3.71 5.04
N GLN A 119 16.10 -4.01 6.19
CA GLN A 119 17.26 -4.93 6.24
C GLN A 119 16.86 -6.33 5.83
N ILE A 120 15.69 -6.79 6.27
CA ILE A 120 15.20 -8.12 5.91
C ILE A 120 15.00 -8.22 4.40
N LEU A 121 14.35 -7.22 3.81
CA LEU A 121 14.07 -7.22 2.38
C LEU A 121 15.35 -7.05 1.57
N PHE A 122 16.27 -6.24 2.05
CA PHE A 122 17.56 -6.04 1.40
C PHE A 122 18.30 -7.38 1.21
N ARG A 123 18.23 -8.25 2.21
CA ARG A 123 18.89 -9.56 2.12
C ARG A 123 18.27 -10.46 1.06
N ALA A 124 17.06 -10.16 0.63
CA ALA A 124 16.39 -10.93 -0.42
C ALA A 124 16.78 -10.49 -1.82
N ILE A 125 17.52 -9.39 -1.97
CA ILE A 125 17.98 -8.92 -3.27
C ILE A 125 19.22 -9.73 -3.66
N HIS A 126 19.18 -10.37 -4.83
CA HIS A 126 20.27 -11.22 -5.30
C HIS A 126 21.25 -10.50 -6.22
N ALA A 127 20.75 -9.59 -7.06
CA ALA A 127 21.59 -8.89 -8.02
C ALA A 127 22.56 -7.96 -7.26
N SER A 128 23.86 -8.19 -7.43
CA SER A 128 24.88 -7.46 -6.67
C SER A 128 24.84 -5.96 -6.93
N TRP A 129 24.58 -5.54 -8.19
CA TRP A 129 24.56 -4.11 -8.51
C TRP A 129 23.37 -3.40 -7.87
N ILE A 130 22.23 -4.09 -7.71
CA ILE A 130 21.07 -3.52 -7.04
C ILE A 130 21.37 -3.41 -5.54
N ARG A 131 22.02 -4.44 -4.96
CA ARG A 131 22.43 -4.39 -3.56
C ARG A 131 23.37 -3.22 -3.31
N GLU A 132 24.33 -3.03 -4.21
CA GLU A 132 25.28 -1.92 -4.09
C GLU A 132 24.59 -0.57 -4.16
N MET A 133 23.61 -0.43 -5.05
CA MET A 133 22.82 0.79 -5.11
C MET A 133 22.10 1.05 -3.79
N ALA A 134 21.45 0.03 -3.26
CA ALA A 134 20.71 0.17 -2.01
C ALA A 134 21.64 0.53 -0.85
N GLN A 135 22.81 -0.09 -0.76
CA GLN A 135 23.79 0.20 0.27
C GLN A 135 24.31 1.63 0.19
N ARG A 136 24.53 2.09 -1.05
CA ARG A 136 25.01 3.45 -1.26
C ARG A 136 24.00 4.47 -0.80
N ASP A 137 22.73 4.22 -1.12
CA ASP A 137 21.64 5.13 -0.75
C ASP A 137 21.30 5.06 0.74
N HIS A 138 21.51 3.89 1.34
CA HIS A 138 21.07 3.64 2.73
C HIS A 138 22.13 2.86 3.49
N PRO A 139 23.18 3.55 3.98
CA PRO A 139 24.24 2.85 4.73
C PRO A 139 23.73 2.07 5.95
N ALA A 140 22.59 2.48 6.52
CA ALA A 140 22.04 1.79 7.69
C ALA A 140 21.63 0.34 7.38
N LEU A 141 21.52 -0.04 6.12
CA LEU A 141 21.16 -1.42 5.75
C LEU A 141 22.24 -2.42 6.17
N LEU A 142 23.46 -1.95 6.39
CA LEU A 142 24.57 -2.82 6.76
C LEU A 142 24.82 -2.93 8.26
N GLN A 143 24.04 -2.23 9.06
CA GLN A 143 24.23 -2.21 10.50
C GLN A 143 23.53 -3.36 11.24
#